data_4302e36ba2596621ac9af2a4d31b4ed5
#
_entry.id   4302e36ba2596621ac9af2a4d31b4ed5
#
_cell.length_a   1.000
_cell.length_b   1.000
_cell.length_c   1.000
_cell.angle_alpha   90.00
_cell.angle_beta   90.00
_cell.angle_gamma   90.00
#
_symmetry.space_group_name_H-M   'P 1'
#
loop_
_entity.id
_entity.type
_entity.pdbx_description
1 polymer ?
#
loop_
_entity_poly.entity_id
_entity_poly.type
_entity_poly.pdbx_seq_one_letter_code
_entity_poly.pdbx_strand_id
1 'polypeptide(L)'
;MGLASIVIRAYKRLKVEGRDLVEFVVIPGIAALLPWSLCFLFYKLIARDWTWLYREQCAEALRQAKRYGCVGSDEKQWMMEHRLVSLMDHADHYLYRTRSLKSMSSHMDVHGCWQGGGGAAFLWTFHWGMGMWALRHAREHGMQAPMVLAAPSGPDFVGRTVFGHYVRARMRSVELALREPIIFVPGGMSGVRAALAEMKQVVVVMDVPQD
;
A
#
# COMPACT_ATOMS: atom_id res chain seq x y z
N MET A 1 10.38 -28.19 26.39
CA MET A 1 10.69 -26.82 25.85
C MET A 1 10.98 -25.93 27.05
N GLY A 2 12.21 -25.43 27.20
CA GLY A 2 12.63 -24.73 28.44
C GLY A 2 12.07 -23.30 28.52
N LEU A 3 11.90 -22.77 29.73
CA LEU A 3 11.40 -21.42 30.01
C LEU A 3 12.15 -20.34 29.21
N ALA A 4 13.47 -20.48 29.07
CA ALA A 4 14.32 -19.56 28.30
C ALA A 4 13.88 -19.46 26.82
N SER A 5 13.48 -20.55 26.17
CA SER A 5 13.03 -20.55 24.77
C SER A 5 11.68 -19.86 24.60
N ILE A 6 10.82 -19.88 25.60
CA ILE A 6 9.53 -19.18 25.62
C ILE A 6 9.77 -17.67 25.74
N VAL A 7 10.62 -17.26 26.68
CA VAL A 7 10.97 -15.84 26.90
C VAL A 7 11.60 -15.22 25.65
N ILE A 8 12.55 -15.92 25.03
CA ILE A 8 13.21 -15.44 23.79
C ILE A 8 12.20 -15.27 22.67
N ARG A 9 11.25 -16.21 22.50
CA ARG A 9 10.19 -16.09 21.48
C ARG A 9 9.26 -14.92 21.75
N ALA A 10 8.82 -14.76 23.00
CA ALA A 10 7.96 -13.64 23.39
C ALA A 10 8.66 -12.30 23.14
N TYR A 11 9.93 -12.16 23.49
CA TYR A 11 10.71 -10.95 23.24
C TYR A 11 10.85 -10.66 21.74
N LYS A 12 11.19 -11.66 20.92
CA LYS A 12 11.28 -11.50 19.46
C LYS A 12 9.94 -11.06 18.86
N ARG A 13 8.84 -11.65 19.31
CA ARG A 13 7.50 -11.28 18.87
C ARG A 13 7.16 -9.84 19.26
N LEU A 14 7.41 -9.45 20.51
CA LEU A 14 7.15 -8.09 20.98
C LEU A 14 7.94 -7.05 20.16
N LYS A 15 9.19 -7.35 19.82
CA LYS A 15 10.03 -6.47 18.97
C LYS A 15 9.44 -6.32 17.58
N VAL A 16 8.94 -7.40 16.95
CA VAL A 16 8.30 -7.36 15.63
C VAL A 16 7.00 -6.57 15.69
N GLU A 17 6.12 -6.84 16.64
CA GLU A 17 4.84 -6.13 16.81
C GLU A 17 5.07 -4.63 17.10
N GLY A 18 6.08 -4.28 17.91
CA GLY A 18 6.45 -2.89 18.16
C GLY A 18 6.95 -2.17 16.90
N ARG A 19 7.77 -2.85 16.07
CA ARG A 19 8.19 -2.34 14.77
C ARG A 19 6.98 -2.12 13.85
N ASP A 20 6.13 -3.12 13.72
CA ASP A 20 4.93 -3.04 12.87
C ASP A 20 3.99 -1.91 13.31
N LEU A 21 3.83 -1.72 14.61
CA LEU A 21 3.06 -0.60 15.15
C LEU A 21 3.63 0.75 14.70
N VAL A 22 4.94 0.91 14.76
CA VAL A 22 5.60 2.17 14.34
C VAL A 22 5.53 2.33 12.83
N GLU A 23 5.85 1.30 12.05
CA GLU A 23 5.95 1.35 10.58
C GLU A 23 4.60 1.50 9.88
N PHE A 24 3.54 0.88 10.40
CA PHE A 24 2.24 0.84 9.70
C PHE A 24 1.16 1.70 10.37
N VAL A 25 1.33 2.06 11.65
CA VAL A 25 0.27 2.77 12.38
C VAL A 25 0.73 4.15 12.86
N VAL A 26 1.80 4.22 13.67
CA VAL A 26 2.17 5.47 14.35
C VAL A 26 2.67 6.50 13.34
N ILE A 27 3.72 6.17 12.57
CA ILE A 27 4.33 7.13 11.64
C ILE A 27 3.38 7.48 10.49
N PRO A 28 2.83 6.51 9.74
CA PRO A 28 1.89 6.85 8.67
C PRO A 28 0.61 7.51 9.19
N GLY A 29 0.15 7.14 10.39
CA GLY A 29 -1.03 7.69 11.03
C GLY A 29 -0.95 9.19 11.35
N ILE A 30 0.25 9.77 11.42
CA ILE A 30 0.46 11.22 11.58
C ILE A 30 -0.23 12.00 10.44
N ALA A 31 -0.37 11.41 9.26
CA ALA A 31 -1.11 11.99 8.14
C ALA A 31 -2.57 12.32 8.47
N ALA A 32 -3.18 11.59 9.41
CA ALA A 32 -4.55 11.89 9.86
C ALA A 32 -4.63 13.19 10.68
N LEU A 33 -3.54 13.59 11.33
CA LEU A 33 -3.51 14.67 12.31
C LEU A 33 -2.92 15.99 11.75
N LEU A 34 -1.92 15.89 10.87
CA LEU A 34 -1.20 17.05 10.36
C LEU A 34 -1.71 17.50 8.97
N PRO A 35 -1.62 18.81 8.65
CA PRO A 35 -1.75 19.27 7.26
C PRO A 35 -0.76 18.55 6.35
N TRP A 36 -1.17 18.26 5.11
CA TRP A 36 -0.37 17.43 4.19
C TRP A 36 1.06 17.98 3.97
N SER A 37 1.20 19.28 3.82
CA SER A 37 2.52 19.91 3.60
C SER A 37 3.49 19.66 4.75
N LEU A 38 3.01 19.75 6.00
CA LEU A 38 3.81 19.47 7.19
C LEU A 38 4.10 17.96 7.33
N CYS A 39 3.11 17.15 7.04
CA CYS A 39 3.23 15.69 7.03
C CYS A 39 4.30 15.23 6.02
N PHE A 40 4.27 15.78 4.80
CA PHE A 40 5.24 15.44 3.77
C PHE A 40 6.67 15.86 4.14
N LEU A 41 6.83 17.05 4.74
CA LEU A 41 8.13 17.49 5.26
C LEU A 41 8.64 16.54 6.36
N PHE A 42 7.78 16.17 7.30
CA PHE A 42 8.10 15.21 8.34
C PHE A 42 8.53 13.86 7.77
N TYR A 43 7.82 13.33 6.76
CA TYR A 43 8.19 12.07 6.11
C TYR A 43 9.52 12.15 5.37
N LYS A 44 9.85 13.28 4.74
CA LYS A 44 11.18 13.49 4.15
C LYS A 44 12.30 13.39 5.20
N LEU A 45 12.10 13.99 6.37
CA LEU A 45 13.06 13.92 7.47
C LEU A 45 13.21 12.49 8.00
N ILE A 46 12.11 11.79 8.25
CA ILE A 46 12.13 10.40 8.68
C ILE A 46 12.78 9.49 7.63
N ALA A 47 12.42 9.64 6.35
CA ALA A 47 12.99 8.82 5.28
C ALA A 47 14.50 8.99 5.15
N ARG A 48 15.03 10.20 5.44
CA ARG A 48 16.45 10.48 5.45
C ARG A 48 17.15 9.88 6.67
N ASP A 49 16.62 10.11 7.86
CA ASP A 49 17.36 9.91 9.11
C ASP A 49 17.07 8.54 9.76
N TRP A 50 15.88 7.96 9.53
CA TRP A 50 15.47 6.69 10.13
C TRP A 50 15.72 5.51 9.18
N THR A 51 17.00 5.18 8.96
CA THR A 51 17.43 4.15 7.99
C THR A 51 17.00 2.73 8.35
N TRP A 52 16.54 2.48 9.57
CA TRP A 52 15.99 1.19 10.02
C TRP A 52 14.56 0.94 9.54
N LEU A 53 13.81 2.04 9.23
CA LEU A 53 12.44 1.99 8.77
C LEU A 53 12.38 1.36 7.38
N TYR A 54 11.53 0.34 7.20
CA TYR A 54 11.41 -0.45 5.97
C TYR A 54 12.74 -1.01 5.43
N ARG A 55 13.72 -1.25 6.33
CA ARG A 55 15.09 -1.60 5.95
C ARG A 55 15.17 -2.81 5.01
N GLU A 56 14.44 -3.88 5.34
CA GLU A 56 14.46 -5.13 4.57
C GLU A 56 13.83 -4.94 3.19
N GLN A 57 12.69 -4.24 3.13
CA GLN A 57 12.00 -3.90 1.89
C GLN A 57 12.86 -3.00 0.99
N CYS A 58 13.45 -1.95 1.55
CA CYS A 58 14.36 -1.06 0.80
C CYS A 58 15.59 -1.81 0.27
N ALA A 59 16.16 -2.72 1.05
CA ALA A 59 17.34 -3.49 0.62
C ALA A 59 16.98 -4.47 -0.50
N GLU A 60 15.82 -5.13 -0.42
CA GLU A 60 15.34 -6.01 -1.49
C GLU A 60 15.05 -5.22 -2.77
N ALA A 61 14.29 -4.14 -2.66
CA ALA A 61 13.97 -3.27 -3.79
C ALA A 61 15.24 -2.72 -4.46
N LEU A 62 16.27 -2.33 -3.69
CA LEU A 62 17.56 -1.89 -4.22
C LEU A 62 18.26 -3.01 -5.00
N ARG A 63 18.25 -4.25 -4.48
CA ARG A 63 18.84 -5.39 -5.20
C ARG A 63 18.18 -5.61 -6.56
N GLN A 64 16.86 -5.57 -6.60
CA GLN A 64 16.10 -5.73 -7.85
C GLN A 64 16.37 -4.57 -8.81
N ALA A 65 16.30 -3.33 -8.31
CA ALA A 65 16.56 -2.15 -9.12
C ALA A 65 17.99 -2.15 -9.74
N LYS A 66 19.00 -2.60 -8.99
CA LYS A 66 20.37 -2.81 -9.52
C LYS A 66 20.42 -3.86 -10.63
N ARG A 67 19.71 -4.98 -10.43
CA ARG A 67 19.63 -6.05 -11.43
C ARG A 67 19.13 -5.56 -12.78
N TYR A 68 18.20 -4.59 -12.76
CA TYR A 68 17.61 -4.01 -13.97
C TYR A 68 18.25 -2.69 -14.41
N GLY A 69 19.37 -2.29 -13.79
CA GLY A 69 20.08 -1.04 -14.16
C GLY A 69 19.29 0.24 -13.86
N CYS A 70 18.31 0.18 -12.95
CA CYS A 70 17.44 1.32 -12.61
C CYS A 70 18.01 2.19 -11.47
N VAL A 71 19.19 1.93 -10.97
CA VAL A 71 19.84 2.67 -9.88
C VAL A 71 20.98 3.50 -10.44
N GLY A 72 20.94 4.81 -10.16
CA GLY A 72 22.07 5.70 -10.45
C GLY A 72 23.25 5.49 -9.47
N SER A 73 24.20 6.41 -9.48
CA SER A 73 25.40 6.33 -8.64
C SER A 73 25.12 6.54 -7.14
N ASP A 74 24.00 7.16 -6.76
CA ASP A 74 23.64 7.44 -5.37
C ASP A 74 22.58 6.48 -4.81
N GLU A 75 23.06 5.34 -4.31
CA GLU A 75 22.22 4.33 -3.68
C GLU A 75 21.55 4.83 -2.39
N LYS A 76 22.19 5.74 -1.65
CA LYS A 76 21.62 6.29 -0.41
C LYS A 76 20.40 7.16 -0.71
N GLN A 77 20.52 8.01 -1.72
CA GLN A 77 19.42 8.82 -2.22
C GLN A 77 18.27 7.94 -2.71
N TRP A 78 18.56 6.92 -3.51
CA TRP A 78 17.58 5.97 -4.01
C TRP A 78 16.81 5.28 -2.86
N MET A 79 17.53 4.78 -1.84
CA MET A 79 16.91 4.14 -0.68
C MET A 79 16.07 5.12 0.16
N MET A 80 16.49 6.37 0.27
CA MET A 80 15.71 7.41 0.94
C MET A 80 14.41 7.68 0.19
N GLU A 81 14.47 7.82 -1.12
CA GLU A 81 13.28 8.05 -1.97
C GLU A 81 12.31 6.86 -1.93
N HIS A 82 12.83 5.63 -2.03
CA HIS A 82 12.01 4.43 -1.90
C HIS A 82 11.31 4.36 -0.54
N ARG A 83 12.01 4.68 0.55
CA ARG A 83 11.44 4.76 1.90
C ARG A 83 10.37 5.83 2.01
N LEU A 84 10.59 6.99 1.38
CA LEU A 84 9.59 8.06 1.32
C LEU A 84 8.32 7.61 0.58
N VAL A 85 8.45 6.94 -0.56
CA VAL A 85 7.32 6.38 -1.31
C VAL A 85 6.55 5.36 -0.47
N SER A 86 7.26 4.47 0.24
CA SER A 86 6.61 3.49 1.16
C SER A 86 5.85 4.19 2.29
N LEU A 87 6.42 5.25 2.87
CA LEU A 87 5.72 6.06 3.89
C LEU A 87 4.46 6.72 3.33
N MET A 88 4.54 7.27 2.12
CA MET A 88 3.39 7.89 1.45
C MET A 88 2.29 6.88 1.15
N ASP A 89 2.65 5.68 0.68
CA ASP A 89 1.72 4.60 0.42
C ASP A 89 0.97 4.17 1.69
N HIS A 90 1.67 4.04 2.81
CA HIS A 90 1.04 3.71 4.08
C HIS A 90 0.21 4.88 4.65
N ALA A 91 0.67 6.13 4.49
CA ALA A 91 -0.05 7.33 4.92
C ALA A 91 -1.35 7.54 4.14
N ASP A 92 -1.39 7.15 2.88
CA ASP A 92 -2.56 7.28 2.00
C ASP A 92 -3.79 6.57 2.58
N HIS A 93 -3.61 5.43 3.26
CA HIS A 93 -4.69 4.75 3.98
C HIS A 93 -5.36 5.65 5.03
N TYR A 94 -4.57 6.46 5.75
CA TYR A 94 -5.08 7.39 6.78
C TYR A 94 -5.66 8.65 6.15
N LEU A 95 -5.02 9.19 5.12
CA LEU A 95 -5.48 10.35 4.37
C LEU A 95 -6.83 10.08 3.69
N TYR A 96 -6.98 8.92 3.06
CA TYR A 96 -8.23 8.48 2.46
C TYR A 96 -9.41 8.56 3.44
N ARG A 97 -9.18 8.19 4.70
CA ARG A 97 -10.22 8.14 5.75
C ARG A 97 -10.50 9.49 6.39
N THR A 98 -9.54 10.41 6.39
CA THR A 98 -9.62 11.68 7.15
C THR A 98 -9.71 12.92 6.27
N ARG A 99 -9.43 12.80 4.98
CA ARG A 99 -9.44 13.93 4.04
C ARG A 99 -10.55 13.78 3.01
N SER A 100 -11.14 14.93 2.63
CA SER A 100 -12.07 14.96 1.51
C SER A 100 -11.35 14.82 0.17
N LEU A 101 -12.05 14.35 -0.87
CA LEU A 101 -11.50 14.28 -2.22
C LEU A 101 -11.03 15.67 -2.70
N LYS A 102 -11.82 16.71 -2.45
CA LYS A 102 -11.48 18.11 -2.80
C LYS A 102 -10.16 18.54 -2.14
N SER A 103 -9.94 18.21 -0.86
CA SER A 103 -8.70 18.53 -0.16
C SER A 103 -7.50 17.81 -0.76
N MET A 104 -7.65 16.55 -1.14
CA MET A 104 -6.55 15.79 -1.77
C MET A 104 -6.27 16.26 -3.19
N SER A 105 -7.30 16.57 -3.97
CA SER A 105 -7.15 17.09 -5.35
C SER A 105 -6.41 18.42 -5.42
N SER A 106 -6.46 19.25 -4.38
CA SER A 106 -5.70 20.51 -4.34
C SER A 106 -4.18 20.32 -4.19
N HIS A 107 -3.73 19.11 -3.94
CA HIS A 107 -2.31 18.76 -3.78
C HIS A 107 -1.77 17.85 -4.88
N MET A 108 -2.55 17.60 -5.92
CA MET A 108 -2.21 16.66 -6.99
C MET A 108 -2.61 17.20 -8.35
N ASP A 109 -1.73 17.07 -9.31
CA ASP A 109 -2.02 17.33 -10.72
C ASP A 109 -2.47 16.01 -11.36
N VAL A 110 -3.66 16.02 -11.97
CA VAL A 110 -4.22 14.86 -12.65
C VAL A 110 -4.12 15.08 -14.16
N HIS A 111 -3.36 14.21 -14.83
CA HIS A 111 -3.22 14.21 -16.27
C HIS A 111 -3.99 13.04 -16.88
N GLY A 112 -4.80 13.33 -17.91
CA GLY A 112 -5.66 12.36 -18.58
C GLY A 112 -7.06 12.30 -17.98
N CYS A 113 -7.82 11.29 -18.38
CA CYS A 113 -9.19 11.06 -17.93
C CYS A 113 -9.42 9.59 -17.59
N TRP A 114 -10.26 9.36 -16.59
CA TRP A 114 -10.76 8.02 -16.34
C TRP A 114 -11.83 7.67 -17.38
N GLN A 115 -11.68 6.52 -18.00
CA GLN A 115 -12.73 6.03 -18.91
C GLN A 115 -13.87 5.44 -18.08
N GLY A 116 -14.75 6.29 -17.60
CA GLY A 116 -15.98 5.86 -16.92
C GLY A 116 -16.95 5.25 -17.94
N GLY A 117 -17.51 4.08 -17.64
CA GLY A 117 -18.55 3.45 -18.48
C GLY A 117 -18.08 2.83 -19.80
N GLY A 118 -16.78 2.72 -20.02
CA GLY A 118 -16.19 2.24 -21.27
C GLY A 118 -16.26 0.74 -21.56
N GLY A 119 -16.99 -0.05 -20.78
CA GLY A 119 -17.11 -1.49 -20.99
C GLY A 119 -16.08 -2.33 -20.23
N ALA A 120 -16.11 -3.63 -20.45
CA ALA A 120 -15.23 -4.61 -19.81
C ALA A 120 -13.75 -4.35 -20.17
N ALA A 121 -12.91 -4.16 -19.17
CA ALA A 121 -11.48 -3.91 -19.36
C ALA A 121 -10.65 -4.29 -18.14
N PHE A 122 -9.36 -4.55 -18.35
CA PHE A 122 -8.39 -4.62 -17.26
C PHE A 122 -7.67 -3.29 -17.10
N LEU A 123 -7.62 -2.78 -15.89
CA LEU A 123 -6.83 -1.63 -15.51
C LEU A 123 -5.59 -2.11 -14.74
N TRP A 124 -4.46 -2.08 -15.39
CA TRP A 124 -3.19 -2.48 -14.81
C TRP A 124 -2.58 -1.32 -14.02
N THR A 125 -2.17 -1.58 -12.79
CA THR A 125 -1.53 -0.59 -11.93
C THR A 125 -0.40 -1.20 -11.12
N PHE A 126 0.35 -0.35 -10.44
CA PHE A 126 1.43 -0.70 -9.52
C PHE A 126 1.15 -0.08 -8.15
N HIS A 127 1.76 -0.63 -7.08
CA HIS A 127 1.80 0.02 -5.79
C HIS A 127 2.74 1.23 -5.86
N TRP A 128 2.18 2.39 -6.12
CA TRP A 128 2.98 3.60 -6.27
C TRP A 128 2.37 4.76 -5.49
N GLY A 129 2.85 4.95 -4.25
CA GLY A 129 2.48 6.08 -3.43
C GLY A 129 0.98 6.11 -3.07
N MET A 130 0.24 7.11 -3.56
CA MET A 130 -1.13 7.41 -3.11
C MET A 130 -2.23 6.61 -3.85
N GLY A 131 -2.14 5.29 -3.82
CA GLY A 131 -3.05 4.40 -4.54
C GLY A 131 -4.51 4.47 -4.06
N MET A 132 -4.76 4.60 -2.75
CA MET A 132 -6.11 4.72 -2.18
C MET A 132 -6.84 5.97 -2.66
N TRP A 133 -6.10 7.09 -2.76
CA TRP A 133 -6.64 8.33 -3.31
C TRP A 133 -6.98 8.17 -4.80
N ALA A 134 -6.09 7.55 -5.59
CA ALA A 134 -6.32 7.30 -7.02
C ALA A 134 -7.57 6.44 -7.25
N LEU A 135 -7.77 5.37 -6.47
CA LEU A 135 -8.98 4.53 -6.55
C LEU A 135 -10.25 5.31 -6.22
N ARG A 136 -10.21 6.14 -5.18
CA ARG A 136 -11.33 7.00 -4.82
C ARG A 136 -11.62 8.03 -5.90
N HIS A 137 -10.59 8.66 -6.46
CA HIS A 137 -10.73 9.62 -7.55
C HIS A 137 -11.33 8.96 -8.80
N ALA A 138 -10.84 7.79 -9.19
CA ALA A 138 -11.38 7.02 -10.31
C ALA A 138 -12.86 6.70 -10.12
N ARG A 139 -13.26 6.28 -8.92
CA ARG A 139 -14.66 5.98 -8.59
C ARG A 139 -15.58 7.20 -8.70
N GLU A 140 -15.14 8.36 -8.20
CA GLU A 140 -15.91 9.61 -8.30
C GLU A 140 -16.07 10.08 -9.76
N HIS A 141 -15.20 9.62 -10.66
CA HIS A 141 -15.29 9.86 -12.11
C HIS A 141 -15.98 8.72 -12.89
N GLY A 142 -16.74 7.89 -12.18
CA GLY A 142 -17.63 6.89 -12.80
C GLY A 142 -17.01 5.52 -13.01
N MET A 143 -15.76 5.25 -12.59
CA MET A 143 -15.17 3.93 -12.69
C MET A 143 -15.90 2.94 -11.76
N GLN A 144 -16.35 1.81 -12.28
CA GLN A 144 -16.89 0.68 -11.53
C GLN A 144 -15.96 -0.52 -11.73
N ALA A 145 -15.17 -0.82 -10.72
CA ALA A 145 -14.14 -1.83 -10.86
C ALA A 145 -13.85 -2.54 -9.53
N PRO A 146 -14.07 -3.85 -9.41
CA PRO A 146 -13.46 -4.62 -8.35
C PRO A 146 -11.94 -4.68 -8.53
N MET A 147 -11.22 -4.84 -7.42
CA MET A 147 -9.77 -4.97 -7.43
C MET A 147 -9.36 -6.42 -7.16
N VAL A 148 -8.41 -6.93 -7.94
CA VAL A 148 -7.82 -8.25 -7.74
C VAL A 148 -6.61 -8.11 -6.82
N LEU A 149 -6.62 -8.83 -5.70
CA LEU A 149 -5.53 -8.87 -4.73
C LEU A 149 -5.19 -10.31 -4.34
N ALA A 150 -3.93 -10.53 -3.94
CA ALA A 150 -3.56 -11.76 -3.25
C ALA A 150 -4.27 -11.85 -1.89
N ALA A 151 -4.74 -13.05 -1.54
CA ALA A 151 -5.32 -13.27 -0.23
C ALA A 151 -4.25 -13.02 0.87
N PRO A 152 -4.62 -12.34 1.99
CA PRO A 152 -3.67 -12.06 3.07
C PRO A 152 -3.37 -13.34 3.86
N SER A 153 -2.53 -14.18 3.32
CA SER A 153 -2.15 -15.49 3.87
C SER A 153 -0.65 -15.70 3.70
N GLY A 154 -0.11 -16.67 4.41
CA GLY A 154 1.30 -17.04 4.29
C GLY A 154 2.15 -16.68 5.51
N PRO A 155 3.45 -16.99 5.46
CA PRO A 155 4.36 -16.85 6.60
C PRO A 155 4.52 -15.41 7.10
N ASP A 156 4.37 -14.42 6.22
CA ASP A 156 4.50 -13.00 6.58
C ASP A 156 3.42 -12.50 7.56
N PHE A 157 2.30 -13.21 7.64
CA PHE A 157 1.20 -12.89 8.57
C PHE A 157 1.28 -13.66 9.88
N VAL A 158 2.08 -14.74 9.92
CA VAL A 158 2.18 -15.60 11.11
C VAL A 158 2.90 -14.85 12.24
N GLY A 159 2.20 -14.64 13.35
CA GLY A 159 2.77 -13.97 14.52
C GLY A 159 2.88 -12.44 14.41
N ARG A 160 2.36 -11.82 13.35
CA ARG A 160 2.34 -10.35 13.12
C ARG A 160 0.91 -9.82 13.23
N THR A 161 0.48 -9.62 14.45
CA THR A 161 -0.92 -9.23 14.75
C THR A 161 -1.22 -7.82 14.28
N VAL A 162 -0.34 -6.86 14.56
CA VAL A 162 -0.50 -5.45 14.15
C VAL A 162 -0.54 -5.34 12.63
N PHE A 163 0.44 -5.95 11.96
CA PHE A 163 0.46 -5.97 10.49
C PHE A 163 -0.79 -6.60 9.88
N GLY A 164 -1.23 -7.74 10.41
CA GLY A 164 -2.46 -8.40 9.96
C GLY A 164 -3.71 -7.54 10.14
N HIS A 165 -3.81 -6.76 11.22
CA HIS A 165 -4.90 -5.80 11.40
C HIS A 165 -4.82 -4.63 10.41
N TYR A 166 -3.63 -4.08 10.20
CA TYR A 166 -3.41 -3.02 9.23
C TYR A 166 -3.81 -3.45 7.82
N VAL A 167 -3.35 -4.61 7.35
CA VAL A 167 -3.67 -5.12 6.01
C VAL A 167 -5.18 -5.31 5.83
N ARG A 168 -5.87 -5.94 6.80
CA ARG A 168 -7.33 -6.09 6.74
C ARG A 168 -8.06 -4.75 6.71
N ALA A 169 -7.60 -3.77 7.50
CA ALA A 169 -8.16 -2.42 7.49
C ALA A 169 -7.96 -1.72 6.15
N ARG A 170 -6.77 -1.90 5.53
CA ARG A 170 -6.46 -1.36 4.20
C ARG A 170 -7.33 -1.99 3.11
N MET A 171 -7.50 -3.32 3.13
CA MET A 171 -8.40 -4.03 2.20
C MET A 171 -9.84 -3.52 2.28
N ARG A 172 -10.38 -3.36 3.49
CA ARG A 172 -11.71 -2.72 3.68
C ARG A 172 -11.76 -1.31 3.10
N SER A 173 -10.68 -0.55 3.20
CA SER A 173 -10.63 0.79 2.61
C SER A 173 -10.62 0.75 1.08
N VAL A 174 -10.00 -0.26 0.46
CA VAL A 174 -10.09 -0.49 -1.00
C VAL A 174 -11.52 -0.77 -1.43
N GLU A 175 -12.23 -1.68 -0.74
CA GLU A 175 -13.63 -1.98 -1.03
C GLU A 175 -14.52 -0.73 -0.89
N LEU A 176 -14.29 0.07 0.15
CA LEU A 176 -15.03 1.33 0.35
C LEU A 176 -14.69 2.38 -0.72
N ALA A 177 -13.43 2.46 -1.15
CA ALA A 177 -12.99 3.41 -2.18
C ALA A 177 -13.61 3.09 -3.54
N LEU A 178 -13.63 1.83 -3.93
CA LEU A 178 -14.16 1.36 -5.20
C LEU A 178 -15.68 1.09 -5.14
N ARG A 179 -16.25 0.91 -3.94
CA ARG A 179 -17.63 0.42 -3.70
C ARG A 179 -17.90 -0.93 -4.37
N GLU A 180 -16.87 -1.73 -4.52
CA GLU A 180 -16.90 -3.07 -5.11
C GLU A 180 -16.12 -4.04 -4.22
N PRO A 181 -16.47 -5.32 -4.17
CA PRO A 181 -15.73 -6.31 -3.39
C PRO A 181 -14.36 -6.57 -3.99
N ILE A 182 -13.41 -6.95 -3.14
CA ILE A 182 -12.11 -7.44 -3.58
C ILE A 182 -12.26 -8.87 -4.11
N ILE A 183 -11.63 -9.15 -5.23
CA ILE A 183 -11.49 -10.49 -5.80
C ILE A 183 -10.14 -11.07 -5.34
N PHE A 184 -10.17 -12.09 -4.49
CA PHE A 184 -8.94 -12.71 -4.01
C PHE A 184 -8.43 -13.81 -4.94
N VAL A 185 -7.12 -13.83 -5.18
CA VAL A 185 -6.42 -14.89 -5.89
C VAL A 185 -5.45 -15.62 -4.92
N PRO A 186 -5.24 -16.93 -5.12
CA PRO A 186 -5.83 -17.84 -6.11
C PRO A 186 -7.32 -18.13 -5.82
N GLY A 187 -8.07 -18.50 -6.86
CA GLY A 187 -9.49 -18.90 -6.77
C GLY A 187 -10.49 -17.85 -7.27
N GLY A 188 -10.10 -16.59 -7.41
CA GLY A 188 -10.99 -15.48 -7.78
C GLY A 188 -11.38 -15.36 -9.26
N MET A 189 -10.96 -16.27 -10.14
CA MET A 189 -11.20 -16.12 -11.59
C MET A 189 -12.69 -16.12 -11.98
N SER A 190 -13.56 -16.77 -11.23
CA SER A 190 -15.01 -16.69 -11.44
C SER A 190 -15.53 -15.27 -11.19
N GLY A 191 -15.04 -14.58 -10.15
CA GLY A 191 -15.37 -13.20 -9.87
C GLY A 191 -14.88 -12.23 -10.94
N VAL A 192 -13.66 -12.45 -11.47
CA VAL A 192 -13.15 -11.67 -12.61
C VAL A 192 -14.05 -11.83 -13.84
N ARG A 193 -14.41 -13.07 -14.19
CA ARG A 193 -15.32 -13.34 -15.31
C ARG A 193 -16.69 -12.71 -15.13
N ALA A 194 -17.25 -12.77 -13.91
CA ALA A 194 -18.54 -12.15 -13.60
C ALA A 194 -18.47 -10.62 -13.77
N ALA A 195 -17.43 -9.97 -13.24
CA ALA A 195 -17.26 -8.53 -13.39
C ALA A 195 -17.13 -8.09 -14.85
N LEU A 196 -16.34 -8.82 -15.65
CA LEU A 196 -16.21 -8.54 -17.09
C LEU A 196 -17.53 -8.79 -17.86
N ALA A 197 -18.30 -9.81 -17.48
CA ALA A 197 -19.62 -10.08 -18.07
C ALA A 197 -20.64 -8.97 -17.74
N GLU A 198 -20.51 -8.32 -16.58
CA GLU A 198 -21.28 -7.16 -16.18
C GLU A 198 -20.75 -5.84 -16.78
N MET A 199 -19.82 -5.93 -17.74
CA MET A 199 -19.18 -4.78 -18.39
C MET A 199 -18.42 -3.89 -17.41
N LYS A 200 -17.97 -4.41 -16.26
CA LYS A 200 -17.12 -3.69 -15.32
C LYS A 200 -15.66 -3.77 -15.73
N GLN A 201 -14.91 -2.75 -15.31
CA GLN A 201 -13.45 -2.79 -15.34
C GLN A 201 -12.94 -3.63 -14.16
N VAL A 202 -11.74 -4.19 -14.28
CA VAL A 202 -11.09 -4.97 -13.20
C VAL A 202 -9.70 -4.37 -12.95
N VAL A 203 -9.46 -3.88 -11.74
CA VAL A 203 -8.14 -3.34 -11.34
C VAL A 203 -7.22 -4.48 -10.93
N VAL A 204 -6.04 -4.54 -11.52
CA VAL A 204 -5.00 -5.54 -11.22
C VAL A 204 -3.70 -4.84 -10.84
N VAL A 205 -3.12 -5.23 -9.71
CA VAL A 205 -1.81 -4.74 -9.26
C VAL A 205 -0.73 -5.69 -9.74
N MET A 206 0.27 -5.16 -10.45
CA MET A 206 1.27 -5.96 -11.18
C MET A 206 2.56 -6.23 -10.42
N ASP A 207 2.84 -5.48 -9.37
CA ASP A 207 4.09 -5.52 -8.62
C ASP A 207 4.02 -6.39 -7.36
N VAL A 208 3.11 -7.36 -7.34
CA VAL A 208 3.09 -8.38 -6.29
C VAL A 208 4.30 -9.30 -6.47
N PRO A 209 5.15 -9.48 -5.45
CA PRO A 209 6.26 -10.41 -5.53
C PRO A 209 5.76 -11.78 -5.98
N GLN A 210 6.37 -12.32 -7.01
CA GLN A 210 6.16 -13.70 -7.42
C GLN A 210 7.29 -14.50 -6.78
N ASP A 211 6.93 -15.41 -5.90
CA ASP A 211 7.85 -16.37 -5.28
C ASP A 211 8.46 -17.31 -6.32
#